data_4a9b0755cb49ad02ac2e71372e1ddacf
#
_entry.id   4a9b0755cb49ad02ac2e71372e1ddacf
#
_cell.length_a   1.000
_cell.length_b   1.000
_cell.length_c   1.000
_cell.angle_alpha   90.00
_cell.angle_beta   90.00
_cell.angle_gamma   90.00
#
_symmetry.space_group_name_H-M   'P 1'
#
loop_
_entity.id
_entity.type
_entity.pdbx_description
1 polymer ?
#
loop_
_entity_poly.entity_id
_entity_poly.type
_entity_poly.pdbx_seq_one_letter_code
_entity_poly.pdbx_strand_id
1 'polypeptide(L)'
;MAKEEPLKEKTLLFPDGKIKERKYVREGKLEGEYTSYYHSGQVLARVQFVNGKKNGDAAVYYHDGKLREKAHFVNDKLDGEYVSYYENGNIREKEYYKNGKLHGKYQIYYKNGQLKAEENFRYGLFDGEYVCYFKNGQIKEKGFFKNDKREGEYVCYYKSGQMKEKATYRKGNLVGKFQVFNEDGTHVSKTDAEEEENEKLWEDKDIGALLEDLKHFDEKQK
;
A
#
# COMPACT_ATOMS: atom_id res chain seq x y z
N MET A 1 -25.52 -34.27 -21.55
CA MET A 1 -24.47 -33.55 -20.87
C MET A 1 -23.46 -33.11 -21.94
N ALA A 2 -23.27 -31.82 -22.14
CA ALA A 2 -22.26 -31.34 -23.06
C ALA A 2 -20.87 -31.73 -22.51
N LYS A 3 -20.02 -32.35 -23.35
CA LYS A 3 -18.62 -32.64 -22.97
C LYS A 3 -17.90 -31.33 -22.80
N GLU A 4 -17.38 -31.07 -21.60
CA GLU A 4 -16.47 -29.94 -21.38
C GLU A 4 -15.27 -30.04 -22.33
N GLU A 5 -14.90 -28.92 -22.98
CA GLU A 5 -13.66 -28.88 -23.77
C GLU A 5 -12.46 -29.17 -22.88
N PRO A 6 -11.46 -29.94 -23.38
CA PRO A 6 -10.24 -30.17 -22.63
C PRO A 6 -9.46 -28.89 -22.43
N LEU A 7 -8.76 -28.79 -21.30
CA LEU A 7 -7.83 -27.72 -21.02
C LEU A 7 -6.64 -27.81 -22.01
N LYS A 8 -6.34 -26.70 -22.71
CA LYS A 8 -5.25 -26.62 -23.72
C LYS A 8 -4.14 -25.71 -23.20
N GLU A 9 -2.92 -26.23 -23.16
CA GLU A 9 -1.73 -25.40 -22.89
C GLU A 9 -1.37 -24.58 -24.14
N LYS A 10 -1.04 -23.31 -23.95
CA LYS A 10 -0.51 -22.40 -24.96
C LYS A 10 0.77 -21.77 -24.43
N THR A 11 1.80 -21.76 -25.27
CA THR A 11 3.11 -21.17 -24.97
C THR A 11 3.39 -20.08 -25.98
N LEU A 12 3.83 -18.91 -25.49
CA LEU A 12 4.40 -17.84 -26.29
C LEU A 12 5.91 -17.82 -26.07
N LEU A 13 6.68 -17.62 -27.15
CA LEU A 13 8.13 -17.60 -27.10
C LEU A 13 8.67 -16.18 -27.33
N PHE A 14 9.84 -15.90 -26.80
CA PHE A 14 10.68 -14.79 -27.22
C PHE A 14 11.21 -15.05 -28.63
N PRO A 15 11.74 -14.02 -29.35
CA PRO A 15 12.32 -14.18 -30.69
C PRO A 15 13.46 -15.21 -30.77
N ASP A 16 14.18 -15.46 -29.67
CA ASP A 16 15.27 -16.43 -29.56
C ASP A 16 14.81 -17.85 -29.20
N GLY A 17 13.48 -18.09 -29.16
CA GLY A 17 12.88 -19.39 -28.86
C GLY A 17 12.68 -19.73 -27.40
N LYS A 18 13.12 -18.90 -26.47
CA LYS A 18 12.85 -19.10 -25.03
C LYS A 18 11.40 -18.84 -24.68
N ILE A 19 10.89 -19.55 -23.69
CA ILE A 19 9.51 -19.36 -23.23
C ILE A 19 9.35 -17.97 -22.59
N LYS A 20 8.38 -17.20 -23.12
CA LYS A 20 7.95 -15.91 -22.57
C LYS A 20 6.73 -16.06 -21.68
N GLU A 21 5.76 -16.87 -22.10
CA GLU A 21 4.53 -17.12 -21.36
C GLU A 21 4.08 -18.58 -21.52
N ARG A 22 3.49 -19.12 -20.46
CA ARG A 22 2.73 -20.37 -20.47
C ARG A 22 1.37 -20.12 -19.89
N LYS A 23 0.33 -20.60 -20.54
CA LYS A 23 -1.06 -20.40 -20.10
C LYS A 23 -1.94 -21.56 -20.52
N TYR A 24 -3.01 -21.73 -19.80
CA TYR A 24 -4.02 -22.74 -20.09
C TYR A 24 -5.30 -22.06 -20.54
N VAL A 25 -5.99 -22.67 -21.50
CA VAL A 25 -7.20 -22.13 -22.12
C VAL A 25 -8.26 -23.22 -22.22
N ARG A 26 -9.49 -22.91 -21.83
CA ARG A 26 -10.68 -23.71 -22.05
C ARG A 26 -11.76 -22.83 -22.67
N GLU A 27 -12.40 -23.28 -23.72
CA GLU A 27 -13.44 -22.52 -24.45
C GLU A 27 -13.01 -21.08 -24.81
N GLY A 28 -11.73 -20.92 -25.21
CA GLY A 28 -11.17 -19.62 -25.57
C GLY A 28 -10.81 -18.70 -24.41
N LYS A 29 -11.08 -19.08 -23.17
CA LYS A 29 -10.80 -18.29 -21.96
C LYS A 29 -9.60 -18.84 -21.19
N LEU A 30 -8.89 -17.96 -20.50
CA LEU A 30 -7.84 -18.38 -19.56
C LEU A 30 -8.45 -19.20 -18.42
N GLU A 31 -7.82 -20.33 -18.11
CA GLU A 31 -8.26 -21.26 -17.09
C GLU A 31 -7.06 -21.93 -16.43
N GLY A 32 -6.95 -21.84 -15.10
CA GLY A 32 -5.79 -22.37 -14.36
C GLY A 32 -4.63 -21.38 -14.29
N GLU A 33 -3.41 -21.88 -14.16
CA GLU A 33 -2.22 -21.06 -13.97
C GLU A 33 -1.76 -20.41 -15.27
N TYR A 34 -1.52 -19.10 -15.20
CA TYR A 34 -0.74 -18.32 -16.16
C TYR A 34 0.64 -18.08 -15.56
N THR A 35 1.70 -18.38 -16.30
CA THR A 35 3.08 -18.09 -15.89
C THR A 35 3.78 -17.28 -16.97
N SER A 36 4.39 -16.15 -16.60
CA SER A 36 5.31 -15.40 -17.45
C SER A 36 6.75 -15.52 -16.95
N TYR A 37 7.70 -15.32 -17.87
CA TYR A 37 9.12 -15.53 -17.61
C TYR A 37 9.93 -14.30 -18.01
N TYR A 38 10.98 -14.04 -17.29
CA TYR A 38 12.06 -13.18 -17.74
C TYR A 38 12.78 -13.84 -18.94
N HIS A 39 13.47 -13.02 -19.74
CA HIS A 39 14.28 -13.53 -20.85
C HIS A 39 15.39 -14.50 -20.39
N SER A 40 15.83 -14.40 -19.13
CA SER A 40 16.74 -15.35 -18.47
C SER A 40 16.16 -16.74 -18.25
N GLY A 41 14.83 -16.91 -18.39
CA GLY A 41 14.09 -18.14 -18.13
C GLY A 41 13.53 -18.27 -16.71
N GLN A 42 13.86 -17.36 -15.81
CA GLN A 42 13.30 -17.31 -14.47
C GLN A 42 11.84 -16.83 -14.50
N VAL A 43 11.03 -17.30 -13.58
CA VAL A 43 9.62 -16.88 -13.47
C VAL A 43 9.57 -15.39 -13.13
N LEU A 44 8.80 -14.64 -13.92
CA LEU A 44 8.45 -13.24 -13.65
C LEU A 44 7.17 -13.16 -12.83
N ALA A 45 6.12 -13.89 -13.24
CA ALA A 45 4.84 -13.88 -12.51
C ALA A 45 4.09 -15.19 -12.67
N ARG A 46 3.27 -15.52 -11.67
CA ARG A 46 2.24 -16.56 -11.70
C ARG A 46 0.91 -15.97 -11.29
N VAL A 47 -0.16 -16.32 -11.99
CA VAL A 47 -1.51 -15.82 -11.71
C VAL A 47 -2.51 -16.94 -11.97
N GLN A 48 -3.46 -17.14 -11.07
CA GLN A 48 -4.57 -18.09 -11.25
C GLN A 48 -5.74 -17.43 -11.97
N PHE A 49 -6.30 -18.15 -12.94
CA PHE A 49 -7.45 -17.71 -13.72
C PHE A 49 -8.59 -18.74 -13.66
N VAL A 50 -9.81 -18.23 -13.61
CA VAL A 50 -11.05 -19.01 -13.74
C VAL A 50 -11.96 -18.26 -14.72
N ASN A 51 -12.38 -18.93 -15.81
CA ASN A 51 -13.26 -18.36 -16.84
C ASN A 51 -12.74 -17.01 -17.40
N GLY A 52 -11.43 -16.87 -17.60
CA GLY A 52 -10.78 -15.66 -18.14
C GLY A 52 -10.55 -14.53 -17.15
N LYS A 53 -10.92 -14.70 -15.88
CA LYS A 53 -10.73 -13.72 -14.81
C LYS A 53 -9.67 -14.18 -13.84
N LYS A 54 -8.87 -13.24 -13.32
CA LYS A 54 -7.97 -13.51 -12.19
C LYS A 54 -8.82 -13.99 -11.01
N ASN A 55 -8.54 -15.17 -10.49
CA ASN A 55 -9.27 -15.76 -9.39
C ASN A 55 -8.38 -16.75 -8.66
N GLY A 56 -7.96 -16.41 -7.45
CA GLY A 56 -6.96 -17.13 -6.67
C GLY A 56 -5.69 -16.32 -6.49
N ASP A 57 -4.60 -17.01 -6.19
CA ASP A 57 -3.33 -16.38 -5.85
C ASP A 57 -2.58 -15.86 -7.08
N ALA A 58 -1.88 -14.75 -6.87
CA ALA A 58 -0.93 -14.18 -7.80
C ALA A 58 0.39 -13.88 -7.10
N ALA A 59 1.50 -14.10 -7.80
CA ALA A 59 2.84 -13.81 -7.31
C ALA A 59 3.69 -13.22 -8.43
N VAL A 60 4.51 -12.22 -8.09
CA VAL A 60 5.51 -11.61 -8.97
C VAL A 60 6.87 -11.75 -8.31
N TYR A 61 7.89 -12.01 -9.10
CA TYR A 61 9.23 -12.30 -8.63
C TYR A 61 10.26 -11.30 -9.18
N TYR A 62 11.31 -11.05 -8.42
CA TYR A 62 12.50 -10.37 -8.89
C TYR A 62 13.31 -11.27 -9.83
N HIS A 63 14.28 -10.68 -10.54
CA HIS A 63 15.19 -11.43 -11.43
C HIS A 63 16.01 -12.50 -10.72
N ASP A 64 16.26 -12.37 -9.42
CA ASP A 64 16.96 -13.37 -8.62
C ASP A 64 16.03 -14.49 -8.09
N GLY A 65 14.76 -14.46 -8.48
CA GLY A 65 13.75 -15.45 -8.09
C GLY A 65 13.09 -15.20 -6.75
N LYS A 66 13.51 -14.18 -6.00
CA LYS A 66 12.83 -13.80 -4.76
C LYS A 66 11.47 -13.21 -5.03
N LEU A 67 10.54 -13.43 -4.11
CA LEU A 67 9.20 -12.88 -4.18
C LEU A 67 9.26 -11.33 -4.12
N ARG A 68 8.61 -10.67 -5.09
CA ARG A 68 8.44 -9.22 -5.16
C ARG A 68 7.07 -8.79 -4.66
N GLU A 69 6.03 -9.54 -5.07
CA GLU A 69 4.64 -9.24 -4.70
C GLU A 69 3.84 -10.54 -4.59
N LYS A 70 2.91 -10.61 -3.65
CA LYS A 70 1.85 -11.63 -3.61
C LYS A 70 0.51 -10.96 -3.37
N ALA A 71 -0.54 -11.52 -3.97
CA ALA A 71 -1.89 -11.03 -3.89
C ALA A 71 -2.89 -12.17 -4.01
N HIS A 72 -4.12 -11.92 -3.58
CA HIS A 72 -5.26 -12.79 -3.86
C HIS A 72 -6.33 -12.03 -4.64
N PHE A 73 -6.87 -12.67 -5.68
CA PHE A 73 -7.89 -12.08 -6.55
C PHE A 73 -9.19 -12.90 -6.49
N VAL A 74 -10.31 -12.19 -6.54
CA VAL A 74 -11.64 -12.75 -6.76
C VAL A 74 -12.29 -11.98 -7.90
N ASN A 75 -12.52 -12.64 -9.04
CA ASN A 75 -13.14 -12.05 -10.23
C ASN A 75 -12.45 -10.72 -10.67
N ASP A 76 -11.14 -10.75 -10.91
CA ASP A 76 -10.27 -9.63 -11.29
C ASP A 76 -10.06 -8.55 -10.22
N LYS A 77 -10.66 -8.67 -9.04
CA LYS A 77 -10.50 -7.71 -7.95
C LYS A 77 -9.59 -8.27 -6.88
N LEU A 78 -8.71 -7.44 -6.34
CA LEU A 78 -7.98 -7.78 -5.14
C LEU A 78 -8.97 -8.04 -3.99
N ASP A 79 -8.82 -9.19 -3.32
CA ASP A 79 -9.66 -9.59 -2.20
C ASP A 79 -8.85 -10.46 -1.23
N GLY A 80 -8.47 -9.88 -0.09
CA GLY A 80 -7.57 -10.50 0.87
C GLY A 80 -6.26 -9.72 1.02
N GLU A 81 -5.22 -10.41 1.44
CA GLU A 81 -3.90 -9.82 1.70
C GLU A 81 -3.14 -9.55 0.39
N TYR A 82 -2.56 -8.36 0.28
CA TYR A 82 -1.49 -8.01 -0.65
C TYR A 82 -0.22 -7.72 0.12
N VAL A 83 0.91 -8.26 -0.33
CA VAL A 83 2.23 -7.99 0.28
C VAL A 83 3.25 -7.74 -0.82
N SER A 84 4.00 -6.65 -0.68
CA SER A 84 5.18 -6.38 -1.50
C SER A 84 6.45 -6.48 -0.66
N TYR A 85 7.55 -6.78 -1.33
CA TYR A 85 8.84 -7.04 -0.69
C TYR A 85 9.94 -6.19 -1.34
N TYR A 86 10.91 -5.82 -0.57
CA TYR A 86 12.18 -5.29 -1.08
C TYR A 86 13.04 -6.43 -1.66
N GLU A 87 14.02 -6.10 -2.50
CA GLU A 87 14.98 -7.08 -3.06
C GLU A 87 15.77 -7.85 -2.00
N ASN A 88 15.96 -7.28 -0.80
CA ASN A 88 16.57 -7.97 0.33
C ASN A 88 15.65 -9.00 1.03
N GLY A 89 14.39 -9.12 0.56
CA GLY A 89 13.41 -10.06 1.08
C GLY A 89 12.56 -9.53 2.24
N ASN A 90 12.87 -8.37 2.79
CA ASN A 90 12.03 -7.76 3.82
C ASN A 90 10.72 -7.25 3.22
N ILE A 91 9.64 -7.29 4.00
CA ILE A 91 8.36 -6.71 3.60
C ILE A 91 8.56 -5.21 3.36
N ARG A 92 7.99 -4.70 2.25
CA ARG A 92 7.90 -3.28 1.91
C ARG A 92 6.56 -2.72 2.33
N GLU A 93 5.48 -3.42 1.94
CA GLU A 93 4.11 -3.03 2.24
C GLU A 93 3.25 -4.27 2.49
N LYS A 94 2.29 -4.12 3.38
CA LYS A 94 1.29 -5.12 3.67
C LYS A 94 -0.07 -4.45 3.74
N GLU A 95 -0.98 -4.91 2.90
CA GLU A 95 -2.27 -4.30 2.67
C GLU A 95 -3.36 -5.37 2.74
N TYR A 96 -4.57 -4.96 3.05
CA TYR A 96 -5.73 -5.82 2.98
C TYR A 96 -6.80 -5.20 2.09
N TYR A 97 -7.30 -5.98 1.16
CA TYR A 97 -8.32 -5.57 0.20
C TYR A 97 -9.62 -6.33 0.39
N LYS A 98 -10.73 -5.65 0.08
CA LYS A 98 -12.04 -6.25 -0.04
C LYS A 98 -12.74 -5.71 -1.28
N ASN A 99 -13.09 -6.62 -2.22
CA ASN A 99 -13.69 -6.25 -3.50
C ASN A 99 -12.91 -5.16 -4.26
N GLY A 100 -11.58 -5.21 -4.27
CA GLY A 100 -10.70 -4.26 -4.95
C GLY A 100 -10.49 -2.92 -4.24
N LYS A 101 -10.95 -2.78 -3.00
CA LYS A 101 -10.76 -1.57 -2.19
C LYS A 101 -9.97 -1.89 -0.93
N LEU A 102 -9.04 -1.03 -0.57
CA LEU A 102 -8.34 -1.11 0.71
C LEU A 102 -9.34 -1.20 1.86
N HIS A 103 -9.15 -2.19 2.75
CA HIS A 103 -10.05 -2.44 3.85
C HIS A 103 -9.33 -3.13 5.02
N GLY A 104 -9.17 -2.42 6.13
CA GLY A 104 -8.39 -2.89 7.27
C GLY A 104 -7.04 -2.19 7.34
N LYS A 105 -6.04 -2.89 7.85
CA LYS A 105 -4.70 -2.35 8.06
C LYS A 105 -3.90 -2.23 6.77
N TYR A 106 -3.20 -1.11 6.64
CA TYR A 106 -2.11 -0.88 5.70
C TYR A 106 -0.83 -0.60 6.47
N GLN A 107 0.22 -1.33 6.19
CA GLN A 107 1.50 -1.24 6.88
C GLN A 107 2.62 -1.02 5.87
N ILE A 108 3.46 -0.04 6.12
CA ILE A 108 4.65 0.30 5.34
C ILE A 108 5.87 0.04 6.20
N TYR A 109 6.91 -0.55 5.61
CA TYR A 109 8.14 -0.90 6.33
C TYR A 109 9.35 -0.20 5.70
N TYR A 110 10.32 0.12 6.52
CA TYR A 110 11.65 0.49 6.06
C TYR A 110 12.37 -0.73 5.46
N LYS A 111 13.38 -0.48 4.60
CA LYS A 111 14.19 -1.55 3.98
C LYS A 111 14.91 -2.45 5.00
N ASN A 112 15.12 -1.98 6.24
CA ASN A 112 15.67 -2.76 7.34
C ASN A 112 14.63 -3.66 8.06
N GLY A 113 13.37 -3.64 7.63
CA GLY A 113 12.27 -4.44 8.17
C GLY A 113 11.51 -3.79 9.34
N GLN A 114 11.92 -2.62 9.79
CA GLN A 114 11.19 -1.89 10.84
C GLN A 114 9.93 -1.24 10.27
N LEU A 115 8.86 -1.20 11.07
CA LEU A 115 7.60 -0.53 10.69
C LEU A 115 7.87 0.97 10.50
N LYS A 116 7.44 1.51 9.36
CA LYS A 116 7.51 2.94 9.00
C LYS A 116 6.17 3.64 9.27
N ALA A 117 5.06 2.99 8.92
CA ALA A 117 3.72 3.50 9.15
C ALA A 117 2.71 2.35 9.27
N GLU A 118 1.67 2.58 10.06
CA GLU A 118 0.46 1.76 10.10
C GLU A 118 -0.76 2.67 9.99
N GLU A 119 -1.69 2.29 9.12
CA GLU A 119 -2.87 3.06 8.78
C GLU A 119 -4.08 2.14 8.70
N ASN A 120 -5.28 2.68 8.87
CA ASN A 120 -6.51 1.93 8.78
C ASN A 120 -7.42 2.46 7.69
N PHE A 121 -7.95 1.55 6.88
CA PHE A 121 -8.84 1.86 5.77
C PHE A 121 -10.18 1.16 5.91
N ARG A 122 -11.23 1.81 5.43
CA ARG A 122 -12.56 1.24 5.27
C ARG A 122 -13.08 1.52 3.87
N TYR A 123 -13.16 0.48 3.03
CA TYR A 123 -13.62 0.57 1.63
C TYR A 123 -12.92 1.63 0.78
N GLY A 124 -11.61 1.78 0.97
CA GLY A 124 -10.76 2.71 0.23
C GLY A 124 -10.66 4.10 0.84
N LEU A 125 -11.31 4.36 1.96
CA LEU A 125 -11.21 5.62 2.70
C LEU A 125 -10.35 5.42 3.96
N PHE A 126 -9.55 6.40 4.33
CA PHE A 126 -8.89 6.47 5.63
C PHE A 126 -9.95 6.51 6.75
N ASP A 127 -9.98 5.51 7.60
CA ASP A 127 -10.94 5.42 8.71
C ASP A 127 -10.34 4.62 9.86
N GLY A 128 -9.78 5.32 10.84
CA GLY A 128 -9.14 4.72 12.00
C GLY A 128 -7.87 5.44 12.42
N GLU A 129 -7.15 4.84 13.33
CA GLU A 129 -5.85 5.33 13.79
C GLU A 129 -4.79 5.19 12.71
N TYR A 130 -3.86 6.14 12.67
CA TYR A 130 -2.61 6.02 11.96
C TYR A 130 -1.44 6.35 12.88
N VAL A 131 -0.32 5.67 12.65
CA VAL A 131 0.92 5.89 13.39
C VAL A 131 2.10 5.81 12.42
N CYS A 132 2.95 6.83 12.42
CA CYS A 132 4.21 6.84 11.70
C CYS A 132 5.38 6.72 12.67
N TYR A 133 6.47 6.10 12.23
CA TYR A 133 7.64 5.83 13.05
C TYR A 133 8.92 6.37 12.41
N PHE A 134 9.84 6.82 13.22
CA PHE A 134 11.22 7.04 12.80
C PHE A 134 11.95 5.71 12.58
N LYS A 135 13.09 5.76 11.86
CA LYS A 135 13.94 4.58 11.66
C LYS A 135 14.51 3.96 12.94
N ASN A 136 14.50 4.69 14.06
CA ASN A 136 14.88 4.16 15.37
C ASN A 136 13.73 3.45 16.11
N GLY A 137 12.55 3.36 15.48
CA GLY A 137 11.36 2.71 16.03
C GLY A 137 10.50 3.59 16.95
N GLN A 138 10.92 4.82 17.24
CA GLN A 138 10.12 5.76 18.01
C GLN A 138 8.98 6.33 17.14
N ILE A 139 7.86 6.64 17.78
CA ILE A 139 6.72 7.29 17.10
C ILE A 139 7.16 8.66 16.58
N LYS A 140 6.93 8.91 15.29
CA LYS A 140 7.11 10.22 14.66
C LYS A 140 5.83 11.04 14.79
N GLU A 141 4.70 10.45 14.46
CA GLU A 141 3.40 11.09 14.54
C GLU A 141 2.29 10.05 14.67
N LYS A 142 1.16 10.45 15.24
CA LYS A 142 -0.05 9.64 15.32
C LYS A 142 -1.29 10.52 15.31
N GLY A 143 -2.39 9.95 14.87
CA GLY A 143 -3.68 10.61 14.84
C GLY A 143 -4.80 9.66 14.42
N PHE A 144 -5.93 10.23 14.08
CA PHE A 144 -7.11 9.49 13.68
C PHE A 144 -7.76 10.14 12.45
N PHE A 145 -8.21 9.31 11.51
CA PHE A 145 -9.01 9.72 10.37
C PHE A 145 -10.42 9.12 10.44
N LYS A 146 -11.37 9.88 9.95
CA LYS A 146 -12.75 9.46 9.72
C LYS A 146 -13.18 9.84 8.32
N ASN A 147 -13.38 8.83 7.43
CA ASN A 147 -13.72 9.06 6.02
C ASN A 147 -12.80 10.11 5.36
N ASP A 148 -11.49 9.88 5.32
CA ASP A 148 -10.42 10.74 4.77
C ASP A 148 -10.23 12.09 5.47
N LYS A 149 -10.93 12.35 6.58
CA LYS A 149 -10.81 13.61 7.30
C LYS A 149 -10.17 13.37 8.66
N ARG A 150 -9.21 14.22 9.04
CA ARG A 150 -8.64 14.18 10.39
C ARG A 150 -9.74 14.36 11.42
N GLU A 151 -9.71 13.54 12.47
CA GLU A 151 -10.67 13.54 13.57
C GLU A 151 -9.93 13.27 14.89
N GLY A 152 -10.27 14.03 15.95
CA GLY A 152 -9.65 13.84 17.25
C GLY A 152 -8.24 14.41 17.37
N GLU A 153 -7.46 13.86 18.28
CA GLU A 153 -6.13 14.34 18.62
C GLU A 153 -5.10 13.92 17.55
N TYR A 154 -4.23 14.88 17.20
CA TYR A 154 -3.00 14.67 16.42
C TYR A 154 -1.80 15.03 17.29
N VAL A 155 -0.77 14.22 17.27
CA VAL A 155 0.48 14.46 17.99
C VAL A 155 1.67 14.10 17.10
N CYS A 156 2.66 14.99 17.03
CA CYS A 156 3.94 14.77 16.39
C CYS A 156 5.06 14.83 17.42
N TYR A 157 6.14 14.08 17.20
CA TYR A 157 7.26 13.95 18.15
C TYR A 157 8.60 14.24 17.49
N TYR A 158 9.55 14.71 18.26
CA TYR A 158 10.97 14.73 17.90
C TYR A 158 11.55 13.30 17.93
N LYS A 159 12.72 13.13 17.31
CA LYS A 159 13.45 11.84 17.37
C LYS A 159 13.89 11.44 18.78
N SER A 160 13.95 12.38 19.70
CA SER A 160 14.19 12.17 21.13
C SER A 160 13.00 11.54 21.86
N GLY A 161 11.80 11.56 21.21
CA GLY A 161 10.55 11.13 21.82
C GLY A 161 9.77 12.24 22.52
N GLN A 162 10.33 13.45 22.60
CA GLN A 162 9.64 14.61 23.13
C GLN A 162 8.54 15.07 22.16
N MET A 163 7.42 15.56 22.71
CA MET A 163 6.33 16.11 21.91
C MET A 163 6.82 17.34 21.15
N LYS A 164 6.52 17.41 19.86
CA LYS A 164 6.84 18.52 18.97
C LYS A 164 5.60 19.36 18.66
N GLU A 165 4.50 18.68 18.36
CA GLU A 165 3.26 19.34 17.92
C GLU A 165 2.06 18.59 18.48
N LYS A 166 1.01 19.33 18.81
CA LYS A 166 -0.28 18.78 19.24
C LYS A 166 -1.42 19.63 18.68
N ALA A 167 -2.44 18.98 18.16
CA ALA A 167 -3.64 19.59 17.61
C ALA A 167 -4.86 18.71 17.85
N THR A 168 -6.04 19.29 17.73
CA THR A 168 -7.31 18.54 17.72
C THR A 168 -8.08 18.90 16.46
N TYR A 169 -8.58 17.89 15.76
CA TYR A 169 -9.34 18.05 14.53
C TYR A 169 -10.77 17.53 14.69
N ARG A 170 -11.70 18.16 13.96
CA ARG A 170 -13.07 17.67 13.80
C ARG A 170 -13.49 17.83 12.36
N LYS A 171 -13.81 16.71 11.69
CA LYS A 171 -14.18 16.67 10.27
C LYS A 171 -13.15 17.34 9.33
N GLY A 172 -11.87 17.23 9.66
CA GLY A 172 -10.75 17.81 8.93
C GLY A 172 -10.34 19.23 9.33
N ASN A 173 -11.16 19.93 10.13
CA ASN A 173 -10.87 21.28 10.57
C ASN A 173 -10.19 21.29 11.95
N LEU A 174 -9.20 22.18 12.12
CA LEU A 174 -8.59 22.41 13.44
C LEU A 174 -9.63 22.93 14.44
N VAL A 175 -9.67 22.35 15.63
CA VAL A 175 -10.54 22.78 16.74
C VAL A 175 -9.66 23.13 17.93
N GLY A 176 -9.67 24.39 18.32
CA GLY A 176 -8.86 24.89 19.43
C GLY A 176 -7.47 25.31 18.97
N LYS A 177 -6.49 25.23 19.88
CA LYS A 177 -5.13 25.72 19.61
C LYS A 177 -4.24 24.64 19.00
N PHE A 178 -3.49 25.02 17.98
CA PHE A 178 -2.31 24.28 17.51
C PHE A 178 -1.15 24.61 18.45
N GLN A 179 -0.57 23.61 19.08
CA GLN A 179 0.50 23.78 20.05
C GLN A 179 1.83 23.26 19.48
N VAL A 180 2.89 24.03 19.63
CA VAL A 180 4.25 23.67 19.23
C VAL A 180 5.17 23.73 20.44
N PHE A 181 6.05 22.76 20.55
CA PHE A 181 7.00 22.64 21.64
C PHE A 181 8.42 22.54 21.10
N ASN A 182 9.36 23.11 21.80
CA ASN A 182 10.79 22.87 21.59
C ASN A 182 11.16 21.47 22.07
N GLU A 183 12.32 20.98 21.67
CA GLU A 183 12.79 19.65 22.06
C GLU A 183 13.07 19.51 23.58
N ASP A 184 13.25 20.62 24.27
CA ASP A 184 13.35 20.68 25.74
C ASP A 184 11.97 20.66 26.45
N GLY A 185 10.88 20.63 25.67
CA GLY A 185 9.50 20.60 26.17
C GLY A 185 8.90 21.97 26.46
N THR A 186 9.63 23.05 26.27
CA THR A 186 9.09 24.41 26.42
C THR A 186 8.11 24.74 25.29
N HIS A 187 7.00 25.41 25.63
CA HIS A 187 6.00 25.82 24.64
C HIS A 187 6.52 26.96 23.77
N VAL A 188 6.41 26.82 22.45
CA VAL A 188 6.73 27.91 21.51
C VAL A 188 5.56 28.88 21.49
N SER A 189 5.80 30.09 22.02
CA SER A 189 4.85 31.20 21.90
C SER A 189 4.90 31.74 20.48
N LYS A 190 3.83 31.59 19.71
CA LYS A 190 3.68 32.14 18.37
C LYS A 190 2.79 33.37 18.40
N THR A 191 3.05 34.33 17.51
CA THR A 191 2.13 35.45 17.25
C THR A 191 0.95 34.93 16.40
N ASP A 192 -0.21 35.62 16.50
CA ASP A 192 -1.43 35.24 15.76
C ASP A 192 -1.19 35.14 14.23
N ALA A 193 -0.29 35.96 13.68
CA ALA A 193 0.09 35.93 12.26
C ALA A 193 0.85 34.64 11.86
N GLU A 194 1.71 34.12 12.75
CA GLU A 194 2.44 32.86 12.53
C GLU A 194 1.53 31.62 12.72
N GLU A 195 0.44 31.76 13.48
CA GLU A 195 -0.58 30.70 13.60
C GLU A 195 -1.34 30.55 12.28
N GLU A 196 -1.78 31.65 11.62
CA GLU A 196 -2.47 31.62 10.32
C GLU A 196 -1.61 31.09 9.16
N GLU A 197 -0.30 31.43 9.12
CA GLU A 197 0.61 30.97 8.09
C GLU A 197 0.92 29.48 8.23
N ASN A 198 1.01 28.96 9.44
CA ASN A 198 1.18 27.53 9.70
C ASN A 198 -0.09 26.73 9.44
N GLU A 199 -1.29 27.23 9.68
CA GLU A 199 -2.54 26.57 9.30
C GLU A 199 -2.59 26.28 7.79
N LYS A 200 -2.20 27.26 6.94
CA LYS A 200 -2.13 27.08 5.48
C LYS A 200 -1.04 26.11 5.02
N LEU A 201 0.11 26.08 5.69
CA LEU A 201 1.22 25.17 5.37
C LEU A 201 0.90 23.70 5.68
N TRP A 202 -0.04 23.42 6.59
CA TRP A 202 -0.41 22.08 7.00
C TRP A 202 -1.60 21.50 6.23
N GLU A 203 -2.40 22.34 5.58
CA GLU A 203 -3.46 21.86 4.68
C GLU A 203 -2.89 21.14 3.45
N ASP A 204 -1.65 21.48 3.02
CA ASP A 204 -1.06 21.00 1.76
C ASP A 204 0.01 19.89 1.92
N LYS A 205 0.57 19.66 3.10
CA LYS A 205 1.89 19.01 3.18
C LYS A 205 1.95 17.49 3.24
N ASP A 206 0.98 16.74 3.76
CA ASP A 206 1.28 15.34 4.07
C ASP A 206 0.31 14.27 3.57
N ILE A 207 -0.91 14.61 3.21
CA ILE A 207 -1.82 13.63 2.58
C ILE A 207 -1.40 13.39 1.12
N GLY A 208 -0.85 14.42 0.46
CA GLY A 208 -0.40 14.33 -0.94
C GLY A 208 0.76 13.37 -1.15
N ALA A 209 1.78 13.41 -0.31
CA ALA A 209 2.96 12.55 -0.43
C ALA A 209 2.66 11.09 -0.10
N LEU A 210 1.80 10.83 0.90
CA LEU A 210 1.33 9.49 1.22
C LEU A 210 0.40 8.94 0.12
N LEU A 211 -0.49 9.78 -0.43
CA LEU A 211 -1.41 9.42 -1.50
C LEU A 211 -0.71 9.31 -2.87
N GLU A 212 0.39 10.00 -3.12
CA GLU A 212 1.18 9.83 -4.35
C GLU A 212 1.84 8.45 -4.42
N ASP A 213 2.34 7.93 -3.33
CA ASP A 213 2.86 6.55 -3.27
C ASP A 213 1.74 5.52 -3.57
N LEU A 214 0.49 5.83 -3.21
CA LEU A 214 -0.68 4.98 -3.48
C LEU A 214 -1.19 5.08 -4.94
N LYS A 215 -1.09 6.24 -5.59
CA LYS A 215 -1.50 6.44 -6.99
C LYS A 215 -0.64 5.70 -8.00
N HIS A 216 0.63 5.43 -7.69
CA HIS A 216 1.53 4.68 -8.56
C HIS A 216 1.13 3.23 -8.78
N PHE A 217 0.23 2.67 -7.97
CA PHE A 217 -0.23 1.29 -8.13
C PHE A 217 -1.33 1.16 -9.21
N ASP A 218 -2.27 2.12 -9.28
CA ASP A 218 -3.35 2.09 -10.28
C ASP A 218 -2.86 2.35 -11.72
N GLU A 219 -1.76 3.08 -11.90
CA GLU A 219 -1.19 3.37 -13.22
C GLU A 219 -0.35 2.23 -13.81
N LYS A 220 0.17 1.32 -12.98
CA LYS A 220 0.94 0.15 -13.43
C LYS A 220 0.08 -1.04 -13.85
N GLN A 221 -1.25 -0.94 -13.71
CA GLN A 221 -2.20 -1.98 -14.12
C GLN A 221 -2.91 -1.68 -15.45
N LYS A 222 -2.64 -0.54 -16.09
CA LYS A 222 -3.08 -0.23 -17.45
C LYS A 222 -1.95 -0.53 -18.42
#